data_8927057b3eb02ca9c534e3b1d5763418
#
_entry.id   8927057b3eb02ca9c534e3b1d5763418
#
_cell.length_a   1.000
_cell.length_b   1.000
_cell.length_c   1.000
_cell.angle_alpha   90.00
_cell.angle_beta   90.00
_cell.angle_gamma   90.00
#
_symmetry.space_group_name_H-M   'P 1'
#
loop_
_entity.id
_entity.type
_entity.pdbx_description
1 polymer ?
#
loop_
_entity_poly.entity_id
_entity_poly.type
_entity_poly.pdbx_seq_one_letter_code
_entity_poly.pdbx_strand_id
1 'polypeptide(L)'
;MNRLKIRLLFAALIFATSFTVVNAQFGCEIGPDGILEAPGGGPCINTLITAVPFLRIIPDARAGALGDAGIATSADANSIHFNASKIVTAETDAALSVTYTPWLRSLGLQDVYMAYVSGYKKLDDLQALGVSLRYFSLGEINFTDNQGTSLGTGNPNEFEVVLAYSRKLSEKLSVAVAPKFIFSNLAAGQLINNVEITPGIAGGVDFSMTYETPIDFTANPSNLRIGAAISNLGTKISYTNSINEDFIPANLGIGAAWEFNFDDFNSLTVTADINKLLVPTPCIDEDPDPNNNTCEQSGDPGIPDFREQSMFSGVLGSFTDAPGGFSEEIRELSYSVGLEYWYDKQFAVRAGYYTEHATKGNRKFFTVGLGLKYNVFGLNFSYLVPTTNQRNPLDNTLRFSLLFDFAGGEIVE
;
A
#
# COMPACT_ATOMS: atom_id res chain seq x y z
N MET A 1 -39.93 1.36 -21.47
CA MET A 1 -40.01 1.70 -20.03
C MET A 1 -38.61 1.79 -19.35
N ASN A 2 -37.51 1.50 -20.06
CA ASN A 2 -36.17 1.42 -19.46
C ASN A 2 -35.27 2.66 -19.61
N ARG A 3 -35.52 3.51 -20.56
CA ARG A 3 -34.69 4.74 -20.77
C ARG A 3 -34.88 5.82 -19.71
N LEU A 4 -36.02 5.82 -19.03
CA LEU A 4 -36.31 6.81 -17.97
C LEU A 4 -35.64 6.41 -16.63
N LYS A 5 -35.51 5.11 -16.35
CA LYS A 5 -34.85 4.60 -15.14
C LYS A 5 -33.34 4.81 -15.16
N ILE A 6 -32.70 4.68 -16.33
CA ILE A 6 -31.25 4.92 -16.49
C ILE A 6 -30.93 6.42 -16.34
N ARG A 7 -31.79 7.32 -16.83
CA ARG A 7 -31.63 8.78 -16.66
C ARG A 7 -31.79 9.22 -15.20
N LEU A 8 -32.66 8.55 -14.44
CA LEU A 8 -32.84 8.80 -13.00
C LEU A 8 -31.66 8.29 -12.15
N LEU A 9 -31.04 7.17 -12.53
CA LEU A 9 -29.82 6.68 -11.87
C LEU A 9 -28.61 7.59 -12.13
N PHE A 10 -28.44 8.09 -13.36
CA PHE A 10 -27.40 9.06 -13.67
C PHE A 10 -27.64 10.42 -13.00
N ALA A 11 -28.89 10.88 -12.89
CA ALA A 11 -29.25 12.10 -12.18
C ALA A 11 -29.04 11.95 -10.65
N ALA A 12 -29.30 10.78 -10.06
CA ALA A 12 -29.05 10.52 -8.66
C ALA A 12 -27.54 10.44 -8.34
N LEU A 13 -26.71 9.94 -9.25
CA LEU A 13 -25.26 9.92 -9.10
C LEU A 13 -24.65 11.34 -9.21
N ILE A 14 -25.24 12.23 -9.99
CA ILE A 14 -24.79 13.63 -10.14
C ILE A 14 -25.27 14.49 -8.95
N PHE A 15 -26.39 14.14 -8.29
CA PHE A 15 -26.89 14.90 -7.15
C PHE A 15 -26.24 14.52 -5.82
N ALA A 16 -25.55 13.36 -5.75
CA ALA A 16 -24.76 12.97 -4.58
C ALA A 16 -23.41 13.70 -4.45
N THR A 17 -23.05 14.58 -5.41
CA THR A 17 -21.80 15.34 -5.41
C THR A 17 -21.93 16.78 -4.93
N SER A 18 -22.98 17.12 -4.16
CA SER A 18 -22.95 18.36 -3.37
C SER A 18 -22.06 18.16 -2.14
N PHE A 19 -20.77 17.92 -2.39
CA PHE A 19 -19.77 18.06 -1.34
C PHE A 19 -19.70 19.54 -0.97
N THR A 20 -20.29 19.89 0.14
CA THR A 20 -19.85 21.07 0.88
C THR A 20 -18.37 20.87 1.13
N VAL A 21 -17.54 21.68 0.49
CA VAL A 21 -16.12 21.80 0.83
C VAL A 21 -16.07 22.36 2.25
N VAL A 22 -16.13 21.48 3.23
CA VAL A 22 -15.69 21.81 4.57
C VAL A 22 -14.17 21.89 4.45
N ASN A 23 -13.64 23.11 4.41
CA ASN A 23 -12.24 23.40 4.60
C ASN A 23 -11.82 22.97 6.01
N ALA A 24 -11.67 21.68 6.24
CA ALA A 24 -10.94 21.15 7.36
C ALA A 24 -9.49 20.92 6.89
N GLN A 25 -8.77 22.01 6.66
CA GLN A 25 -7.32 22.03 6.55
C GLN A 25 -6.75 21.83 7.95
N PHE A 26 -6.56 20.60 8.35
CA PHE A 26 -5.78 20.28 9.56
C PHE A 26 -4.72 19.26 9.15
N GLY A 27 -3.71 19.73 8.43
CA GLY A 27 -2.46 19.00 8.23
C GLY A 27 -1.46 19.45 9.29
N CYS A 28 -0.65 18.53 9.80
CA CYS A 28 0.46 18.87 10.64
C CYS A 28 1.53 19.62 9.83
N GLU A 29 2.07 20.69 10.36
CA GLU A 29 3.17 21.45 9.80
C GLU A 29 4.42 21.20 10.65
N ILE A 30 5.59 21.22 10.03
CA ILE A 30 6.85 21.16 10.78
C ILE A 30 7.07 22.53 11.42
N GLY A 31 7.00 22.57 12.75
CA GLY A 31 7.28 23.77 13.54
C GLY A 31 8.75 24.22 13.42
N PRO A 32 9.08 25.43 13.94
CA PRO A 32 10.44 25.97 13.90
C PRO A 32 11.48 25.11 14.63
N ASP A 33 11.04 24.26 15.53
CA ASP A 33 11.84 23.31 16.31
C ASP A 33 12.00 21.94 15.63
N GLY A 34 11.40 21.75 14.44
CA GLY A 34 11.46 20.50 13.69
C GLY A 34 10.43 19.46 14.14
N ILE A 35 9.52 19.81 15.06
CA ILE A 35 8.45 18.92 15.54
C ILE A 35 7.21 19.11 14.66
N LEU A 36 6.48 18.02 14.40
CA LEU A 36 5.20 18.07 13.71
C LEU A 36 4.14 18.68 14.63
N GLU A 37 3.62 19.84 14.26
CA GLU A 37 2.60 20.56 15.01
C GLU A 37 1.24 20.54 14.30
N ALA A 38 0.17 20.54 15.09
CA ALA A 38 -1.18 20.76 14.58
C ALA A 38 -1.38 22.25 14.22
N PRO A 39 -2.23 22.62 13.25
CA PRO A 39 -2.59 24.00 12.98
C PRO A 39 -3.25 24.62 14.21
N GLY A 40 -2.55 25.53 14.84
CA GLY A 40 -2.99 26.17 16.10
C GLY A 40 -2.03 25.94 17.27
N GLY A 41 -0.92 25.22 17.05
CA GLY A 41 0.17 25.05 18.01
C GLY A 41 -0.14 23.95 19.03
N GLY A 42 0.11 22.73 18.68
CA GLY A 42 0.08 21.56 19.54
C GLY A 42 0.64 20.35 18.81
N PRO A 43 1.15 19.31 19.49
CA PRO A 43 1.74 18.15 18.85
C PRO A 43 0.74 17.43 17.94
N CYS A 44 1.23 16.98 16.81
CA CYS A 44 0.46 16.17 15.89
C CYS A 44 0.31 14.76 16.42
N ILE A 45 -0.85 14.48 16.90
CA ILE A 45 -1.13 13.33 17.74
C ILE A 45 -1.18 12.04 16.92
N ASN A 46 -0.35 11.06 17.30
CA ASN A 46 -0.44 9.61 17.01
C ASN A 46 -0.37 9.17 15.54
N THR A 47 0.63 9.62 14.80
CA THR A 47 0.99 8.96 13.55
C THR A 47 1.64 7.61 13.86
N LEU A 48 1.14 6.53 13.29
CA LEU A 48 1.73 5.20 13.40
C LEU A 48 3.12 5.18 12.75
N ILE A 49 4.15 4.85 13.54
CA ILE A 49 5.55 4.85 13.10
C ILE A 49 5.96 3.41 12.79
N THR A 50 6.56 3.22 11.61
CA THR A 50 7.09 1.92 11.20
C THR A 50 8.46 2.08 10.56
N ALA A 51 9.32 1.09 10.73
CA ALA A 51 10.50 0.95 9.89
C ALA A 51 10.09 0.53 8.47
N VAL A 52 11.05 0.58 7.55
CA VAL A 52 10.91 0.15 6.14
C VAL A 52 9.60 0.60 5.47
N PRO A 53 9.29 1.90 5.51
CA PRO A 53 8.02 2.43 4.99
C PRO A 53 7.83 2.21 3.48
N PHE A 54 8.88 1.86 2.74
CA PHE A 54 8.80 1.52 1.32
C PHE A 54 7.87 0.33 1.06
N LEU A 55 7.66 -0.56 2.04
CA LEU A 55 6.72 -1.68 1.96
C LEU A 55 5.25 -1.23 1.81
N ARG A 56 4.93 0.02 2.19
CA ARG A 56 3.59 0.61 2.05
C ARG A 56 3.36 1.30 0.70
N ILE A 57 4.40 1.45 -0.11
CA ILE A 57 4.30 2.13 -1.40
C ILE A 57 3.75 1.15 -2.42
N ILE A 58 2.66 1.53 -3.08
CA ILE A 58 2.06 0.70 -4.13
C ILE A 58 2.99 0.61 -5.33
N PRO A 59 3.39 -0.62 -5.72
CA PRO A 59 4.45 -0.77 -6.70
C PRO A 59 3.99 -0.66 -8.16
N ASP A 60 2.72 -0.91 -8.47
CA ASP A 60 2.24 -1.02 -9.85
C ASP A 60 1.34 0.13 -10.29
N ALA A 61 1.24 0.33 -11.63
CA ALA A 61 0.49 1.42 -12.20
C ALA A 61 -1.05 1.16 -12.22
N ARG A 62 -1.51 -0.12 -12.27
CA ARG A 62 -2.93 -0.40 -12.30
C ARG A 62 -3.60 -0.06 -10.97
N ALA A 63 -3.10 -0.61 -9.87
CA ALA A 63 -3.62 -0.28 -8.54
C ALA A 63 -3.34 1.18 -8.17
N GLY A 64 -2.16 1.71 -8.55
CA GLY A 64 -1.85 3.12 -8.39
C GLY A 64 -2.80 4.08 -9.12
N ALA A 65 -3.52 3.62 -10.14
CA ALA A 65 -4.58 4.39 -10.82
C ALA A 65 -5.97 4.21 -10.18
N LEU A 66 -6.11 3.23 -9.27
CA LEU A 66 -7.38 2.90 -8.60
C LEU A 66 -7.44 3.42 -7.16
N GLY A 67 -6.68 4.48 -6.84
CA GLY A 67 -6.59 4.99 -5.48
C GLY A 67 -5.88 4.02 -4.54
N ASP A 68 -4.90 3.29 -5.05
CA ASP A 68 -4.14 2.25 -4.35
C ASP A 68 -4.98 1.00 -3.96
N ALA A 69 -6.19 0.82 -4.54
CA ALA A 69 -7.01 -0.37 -4.35
C ALA A 69 -6.49 -1.54 -5.19
N GLY A 70 -6.30 -2.71 -4.57
CA GLY A 70 -5.76 -3.89 -5.24
C GLY A 70 -6.12 -5.23 -4.62
N ILE A 71 -6.80 -5.26 -3.46
CA ILE A 71 -7.05 -6.49 -2.68
C ILE A 71 -8.02 -7.43 -3.40
N ALA A 72 -9.09 -6.89 -4.00
CA ALA A 72 -10.15 -7.67 -4.64
C ALA A 72 -10.27 -7.46 -6.16
N THR A 73 -9.42 -6.65 -6.79
CA THR A 73 -9.36 -6.50 -8.25
C THR A 73 -9.10 -7.83 -8.94
N SER A 74 -9.42 -7.95 -10.24
CA SER A 74 -9.08 -9.14 -11.02
C SER A 74 -7.58 -9.45 -10.97
N ALA A 75 -7.23 -10.73 -11.06
CA ALA A 75 -5.85 -11.20 -10.92
C ALA A 75 -4.95 -10.70 -12.06
N ASP A 76 -3.74 -10.33 -11.72
CA ASP A 76 -2.64 -10.03 -12.62
C ASP A 76 -1.30 -10.38 -11.95
N ALA A 77 -0.16 -10.14 -12.65
CA ALA A 77 1.16 -10.42 -12.10
C ALA A 77 1.47 -9.62 -10.81
N ASN A 78 0.87 -8.42 -10.62
CA ASN A 78 1.10 -7.56 -9.49
C ASN A 78 0.26 -7.92 -8.26
N SER A 79 -0.65 -8.89 -8.39
CA SER A 79 -1.53 -9.36 -7.30
C SER A 79 -0.76 -9.88 -6.09
N ILE A 80 0.50 -10.31 -6.27
CA ILE A 80 1.38 -10.81 -5.20
C ILE A 80 1.55 -9.76 -4.09
N HIS A 81 1.61 -8.47 -4.44
CA HIS A 81 1.75 -7.40 -3.46
C HIS A 81 0.53 -7.20 -2.57
N PHE A 82 -0.68 -7.34 -3.13
CA PHE A 82 -1.93 -7.02 -2.44
C PHE A 82 -2.59 -8.24 -1.82
N ASN A 83 -2.73 -9.29 -2.64
CA ASN A 83 -3.46 -10.49 -2.31
C ASN A 83 -3.03 -11.61 -3.27
N ALA A 84 -2.04 -12.37 -2.85
CA ALA A 84 -1.47 -13.44 -3.67
C ALA A 84 -2.46 -14.58 -3.95
N SER A 85 -3.57 -14.71 -3.17
CA SER A 85 -4.56 -15.77 -3.41
C SER A 85 -5.26 -15.65 -4.77
N LYS A 86 -5.20 -14.48 -5.41
CA LYS A 86 -5.80 -14.23 -6.72
C LYS A 86 -5.05 -14.91 -7.86
N ILE A 87 -3.73 -15.14 -7.75
CA ILE A 87 -2.93 -15.62 -8.89
C ILE A 87 -3.37 -17.00 -9.42
N VAL A 88 -3.96 -17.84 -8.57
CA VAL A 88 -4.51 -19.14 -9.00
C VAL A 88 -5.82 -19.00 -9.80
N THR A 89 -6.53 -17.87 -9.67
CA THR A 89 -7.77 -17.58 -10.41
C THR A 89 -7.52 -16.72 -11.66
N ALA A 90 -6.27 -16.38 -11.95
CA ALA A 90 -5.92 -15.57 -13.11
C ALA A 90 -6.36 -16.23 -14.43
N GLU A 91 -6.69 -15.41 -15.44
CA GLU A 91 -7.13 -15.92 -16.76
C GLU A 91 -5.98 -16.60 -17.52
N THR A 92 -4.74 -16.17 -17.31
CA THR A 92 -3.54 -16.68 -18.00
C THR A 92 -2.76 -17.65 -17.11
N ASP A 93 -2.04 -18.59 -17.71
CA ASP A 93 -1.27 -19.59 -16.96
C ASP A 93 0.01 -19.03 -16.36
N ALA A 94 0.57 -18.00 -16.98
CA ALA A 94 1.71 -17.29 -16.46
C ALA A 94 1.64 -15.82 -16.86
N ALA A 95 2.15 -14.95 -16.01
CA ALA A 95 2.34 -13.55 -16.33
C ALA A 95 3.59 -12.99 -15.65
N LEU A 96 4.14 -11.94 -16.27
CA LEU A 96 5.27 -11.16 -15.76
C LEU A 96 4.92 -9.69 -15.82
N SER A 97 5.30 -8.92 -14.83
CA SER A 97 5.18 -7.47 -14.80
C SER A 97 6.50 -6.82 -14.39
N VAL A 98 6.81 -5.72 -15.04
CA VAL A 98 7.94 -4.85 -14.68
C VAL A 98 7.40 -3.45 -14.53
N THR A 99 7.58 -2.84 -13.36
CA THR A 99 7.17 -1.47 -13.08
C THR A 99 8.36 -0.61 -12.71
N TYR A 100 8.35 0.61 -13.23
CA TYR A 100 9.30 1.65 -12.86
C TYR A 100 8.55 2.89 -12.40
N THR A 101 8.92 3.39 -11.22
CA THR A 101 8.32 4.55 -10.59
C THR A 101 9.43 5.54 -10.24
N PRO A 102 9.67 6.57 -11.07
CA PRO A 102 10.57 7.67 -10.71
C PRO A 102 9.92 8.47 -9.57
N TRP A 103 10.70 8.78 -8.53
CA TRP A 103 10.19 9.44 -7.34
C TRP A 103 10.87 10.78 -7.12
N LEU A 104 10.19 11.71 -6.43
CA LEU A 104 10.69 13.03 -6.03
C LEU A 104 11.32 13.88 -7.16
N ARG A 105 10.96 13.58 -8.42
CA ARG A 105 11.47 14.31 -9.59
C ARG A 105 11.12 15.80 -9.56
N SER A 106 9.98 16.16 -8.98
CA SER A 106 9.57 17.55 -8.76
C SER A 106 10.50 18.34 -7.83
N LEU A 107 11.29 17.63 -7.01
CA LEU A 107 12.31 18.21 -6.12
C LEU A 107 13.71 18.21 -6.76
N GLY A 108 13.83 17.80 -8.03
CA GLY A 108 15.10 17.76 -8.75
C GLY A 108 15.94 16.49 -8.51
N LEU A 109 15.45 15.54 -7.71
CA LEU A 109 16.11 14.26 -7.48
C LEU A 109 15.86 13.33 -8.65
N GLN A 110 16.92 12.84 -9.31
CA GLN A 110 16.80 12.00 -10.50
C GLN A 110 17.15 10.55 -10.26
N ASP A 111 17.76 10.24 -9.15
CA ASP A 111 18.29 8.95 -8.73
C ASP A 111 17.44 8.24 -7.68
N VAL A 112 16.33 8.87 -7.25
CA VAL A 112 15.32 8.26 -6.37
C VAL A 112 14.26 7.58 -7.23
N TYR A 113 14.12 6.27 -7.09
CA TYR A 113 13.14 5.48 -7.85
C TYR A 113 12.80 4.17 -7.15
N MET A 114 11.66 3.63 -7.53
CA MET A 114 11.27 2.26 -7.19
C MET A 114 11.15 1.43 -8.47
N ALA A 115 11.74 0.24 -8.46
CA ALA A 115 11.57 -0.79 -9.48
C ALA A 115 10.85 -1.99 -8.85
N TYR A 116 9.89 -2.55 -9.57
CA TYR A 116 9.15 -3.73 -9.14
C TYR A 116 9.04 -4.71 -10.28
N VAL A 117 9.39 -5.95 -9.99
CA VAL A 117 9.24 -7.08 -10.92
C VAL A 117 8.41 -8.13 -10.19
N SER A 118 7.38 -8.63 -10.84
CA SER A 118 6.53 -9.67 -10.28
C SER A 118 6.05 -10.61 -11.38
N GLY A 119 5.81 -11.85 -11.01
CA GLY A 119 5.28 -12.82 -11.94
C GLY A 119 4.74 -14.05 -11.24
N TYR A 120 3.88 -14.76 -11.92
CA TYR A 120 3.33 -16.02 -11.45
C TYR A 120 3.28 -17.05 -12.55
N LYS A 121 3.21 -18.32 -12.15
CA LYS A 121 2.90 -19.45 -13.00
C LYS A 121 1.92 -20.37 -12.29
N LYS A 122 0.83 -20.75 -12.95
CA LYS A 122 -0.04 -21.84 -12.52
C LYS A 122 0.69 -23.17 -12.69
N LEU A 123 0.63 -24.00 -11.68
CA LEU A 123 1.14 -25.37 -11.73
C LEU A 123 0.08 -26.31 -12.29
N ASP A 124 -1.18 -26.03 -11.92
CA ASP A 124 -2.41 -26.69 -12.36
C ASP A 124 -3.60 -25.73 -12.10
N ASP A 125 -4.82 -26.21 -12.32
CA ASP A 125 -6.06 -25.43 -12.10
C ASP A 125 -6.32 -25.06 -10.63
N LEU A 126 -5.61 -25.68 -9.69
CA LEU A 126 -5.80 -25.52 -8.25
C LEU A 126 -4.65 -24.82 -7.57
N GLN A 127 -3.47 -24.68 -8.21
CA GLN A 127 -2.26 -24.22 -7.58
C GLN A 127 -1.48 -23.26 -8.48
N ALA A 128 -0.90 -22.24 -7.86
CA ALA A 128 0.01 -21.30 -8.54
C ALA A 128 1.17 -20.91 -7.64
N LEU A 129 2.31 -20.65 -8.25
CA LEU A 129 3.48 -20.06 -7.62
C LEU A 129 3.68 -18.65 -8.17
N GLY A 130 4.14 -17.75 -7.30
CA GLY A 130 4.47 -16.39 -7.65
C GLY A 130 5.78 -15.95 -7.02
N VAL A 131 6.41 -14.96 -7.65
CA VAL A 131 7.62 -14.31 -7.13
C VAL A 131 7.56 -12.82 -7.42
N SER A 132 8.05 -12.02 -6.48
CA SER A 132 8.25 -10.60 -6.74
C SER A 132 9.54 -10.09 -6.09
N LEU A 133 10.10 -9.05 -6.70
CA LEU A 133 11.21 -8.26 -6.20
C LEU A 133 10.84 -6.79 -6.29
N ARG A 134 10.89 -6.09 -5.18
CA ARG A 134 10.79 -4.63 -5.11
C ARG A 134 12.13 -4.07 -4.66
N TYR A 135 12.64 -3.10 -5.39
CA TYR A 135 13.86 -2.38 -5.10
C TYR A 135 13.58 -0.89 -5.03
N PHE A 136 14.00 -0.24 -3.96
CA PHE A 136 13.85 1.18 -3.74
C PHE A 136 15.23 1.84 -3.58
N SER A 137 15.58 2.74 -4.49
CA SER A 137 16.76 3.59 -4.40
C SER A 137 16.37 4.92 -3.78
N LEU A 138 17.07 5.33 -2.74
CA LEU A 138 16.91 6.63 -2.10
C LEU A 138 17.86 7.69 -2.68
N GLY A 139 18.63 7.32 -3.72
CA GLY A 139 19.60 8.18 -4.37
C GLY A 139 20.90 8.31 -3.60
N GLU A 140 21.79 9.20 -4.08
CA GLU A 140 23.03 9.52 -3.41
C GLU A 140 22.79 10.55 -2.30
N ILE A 141 23.22 10.23 -1.09
CA ILE A 141 23.13 11.11 0.09
C ILE A 141 24.55 11.52 0.52
N ASN A 142 24.75 12.81 0.75
CA ASN A 142 25.97 13.32 1.39
C ASN A 142 25.75 13.38 2.90
N PHE A 143 26.45 12.54 3.65
CA PHE A 143 26.44 12.56 5.10
C PHE A 143 27.23 13.74 5.63
N THR A 144 26.69 14.43 6.63
CA THR A 144 27.34 15.58 7.26
C THR A 144 27.34 15.43 8.78
N ASP A 145 28.34 15.99 9.43
CA ASP A 145 28.33 16.16 10.88
C ASP A 145 27.40 17.31 11.32
N ASN A 146 27.30 17.53 12.64
CA ASN A 146 26.45 18.58 13.21
C ASN A 146 26.93 20.01 12.86
N GLN A 147 28.14 20.16 12.29
CA GLN A 147 28.73 21.41 11.82
C GLN A 147 28.56 21.58 10.29
N GLY A 148 27.94 20.58 9.61
CA GLY A 148 27.77 20.60 8.16
C GLY A 148 28.99 20.13 7.38
N THR A 149 30.03 19.57 8.03
CA THR A 149 31.20 19.01 7.34
C THR A 149 30.84 17.69 6.72
N SER A 150 31.23 17.49 5.44
CA SER A 150 30.96 16.22 4.76
C SER A 150 31.71 15.05 5.40
N LEU A 151 30.97 14.00 5.72
CA LEU A 151 31.48 12.71 6.21
C LEU A 151 31.62 11.66 5.09
N GLY A 152 31.27 12.06 3.85
CA GLY A 152 31.27 11.17 2.67
C GLY A 152 29.89 11.01 2.07
N THR A 153 29.81 10.27 0.97
CA THR A 153 28.55 9.95 0.28
C THR A 153 28.17 8.49 0.47
N GLY A 154 26.87 8.19 0.41
CA GLY A 154 26.33 6.84 0.42
C GLY A 154 25.14 6.71 -0.51
N ASN A 155 24.80 5.47 -0.86
CA ASN A 155 23.67 5.14 -1.73
C ASN A 155 22.70 4.25 -0.96
N PRO A 156 21.83 4.85 -0.10
CA PRO A 156 20.82 4.09 0.62
C PRO A 156 19.89 3.35 -0.33
N ASN A 157 19.54 2.13 0.05
CA ASN A 157 18.62 1.32 -0.74
C ASN A 157 17.89 0.30 0.14
N GLU A 158 16.73 -0.06 -0.30
CA GLU A 158 15.88 -1.06 0.36
C GLU A 158 15.34 -2.02 -0.69
N PHE A 159 15.16 -3.29 -0.32
CA PHE A 159 14.49 -4.24 -1.19
C PHE A 159 13.73 -5.31 -0.41
N GLU A 160 12.74 -5.89 -1.06
CA GLU A 160 12.06 -7.11 -0.60
C GLU A 160 12.01 -8.15 -1.71
N VAL A 161 12.08 -9.42 -1.33
CA VAL A 161 11.81 -10.57 -2.18
C VAL A 161 10.65 -11.35 -1.57
N VAL A 162 9.65 -11.66 -2.38
CA VAL A 162 8.46 -12.42 -1.97
C VAL A 162 8.35 -13.68 -2.80
N LEU A 163 8.05 -14.80 -2.15
CA LEU A 163 7.65 -16.05 -2.78
C LEU A 163 6.21 -16.35 -2.38
N ALA A 164 5.32 -16.54 -3.34
CA ALA A 164 3.91 -16.76 -3.08
C ALA A 164 3.50 -18.17 -3.53
N TYR A 165 2.71 -18.84 -2.68
CA TYR A 165 2.00 -20.05 -3.05
C TYR A 165 0.50 -19.81 -2.85
N SER A 166 -0.27 -20.02 -3.91
CA SER A 166 -1.72 -19.85 -3.93
C SER A 166 -2.42 -21.16 -4.27
N ARG A 167 -3.56 -21.40 -3.61
CA ARG A 167 -4.36 -22.60 -3.82
C ARG A 167 -5.85 -22.31 -3.80
N LYS A 168 -6.59 -22.88 -4.77
CA LYS A 168 -8.07 -22.97 -4.70
C LYS A 168 -8.47 -24.02 -3.68
N LEU A 169 -9.29 -23.63 -2.70
CA LEU A 169 -9.91 -24.56 -1.74
C LEU A 169 -11.28 -25.01 -2.21
N SER A 170 -11.95 -24.19 -3.04
CA SER A 170 -13.20 -24.52 -3.71
C SER A 170 -13.30 -23.73 -5.02
N GLU A 171 -14.36 -23.91 -5.79
CA GLU A 171 -14.62 -23.12 -7.01
C GLU A 171 -14.66 -21.61 -6.76
N LYS A 172 -15.03 -21.19 -5.53
CA LYS A 172 -15.23 -19.78 -5.17
C LYS A 172 -14.18 -19.23 -4.20
N LEU A 173 -13.40 -20.08 -3.55
CA LEU A 173 -12.48 -19.68 -2.48
C LEU A 173 -11.05 -20.08 -2.81
N SER A 174 -10.15 -19.11 -2.81
CA SER A 174 -8.71 -19.30 -2.91
C SER A 174 -7.99 -18.68 -1.70
N VAL A 175 -6.84 -19.24 -1.36
CA VAL A 175 -5.97 -18.77 -0.26
C VAL A 175 -4.53 -18.73 -0.74
N ALA A 176 -3.70 -17.94 -0.07
CA ALA A 176 -2.26 -17.94 -0.30
C ALA A 176 -1.47 -17.65 0.95
N VAL A 177 -0.22 -18.12 0.91
CA VAL A 177 0.84 -17.76 1.84
C VAL A 177 2.02 -17.22 1.03
N ALA A 178 2.63 -16.14 1.51
CA ALA A 178 3.72 -15.50 0.80
C ALA A 178 4.82 -15.05 1.77
N PRO A 179 5.80 -15.93 2.09
CA PRO A 179 7.00 -15.54 2.83
C PRO A 179 7.81 -14.50 2.07
N LYS A 180 8.44 -13.59 2.84
CA LYS A 180 9.25 -12.50 2.31
C LYS A 180 10.52 -12.25 3.09
N PHE A 181 11.53 -11.79 2.39
CA PHE A 181 12.79 -11.29 2.92
C PHE A 181 12.87 -9.79 2.67
N ILE A 182 13.27 -9.03 3.68
CA ILE A 182 13.34 -7.57 3.66
C ILE A 182 14.76 -7.15 4.05
N PHE A 183 15.33 -6.26 3.26
CA PHE A 183 16.64 -5.66 3.49
C PHE A 183 16.53 -4.14 3.38
N SER A 184 17.12 -3.43 4.33
CA SER A 184 17.17 -1.97 4.35
C SER A 184 18.55 -1.49 4.73
N ASN A 185 19.18 -0.75 3.83
CA ASN A 185 20.47 -0.10 4.06
C ASN A 185 20.28 1.42 3.92
N LEU A 186 20.15 2.11 5.05
CA LEU A 186 19.93 3.55 5.07
C LEU A 186 21.24 4.35 5.21
N ALA A 187 22.17 3.88 6.03
CA ALA A 187 23.41 4.59 6.35
C ALA A 187 24.52 3.66 6.86
N ALA A 188 24.64 2.45 6.30
CA ALA A 188 25.62 1.48 6.77
C ALA A 188 27.04 2.03 6.79
N GLY A 189 27.75 1.74 7.87
CA GLY A 189 29.13 2.22 8.11
C GLY A 189 29.24 3.65 8.63
N GLN A 190 28.11 4.36 8.83
CA GLN A 190 28.12 5.67 9.49
C GLN A 190 28.08 5.48 11.01
N LEU A 191 28.71 6.42 11.72
CA LEU A 191 28.71 6.47 13.19
C LEU A 191 27.79 7.59 13.66
N ILE A 192 26.76 7.28 14.42
CA ILE A 192 25.91 8.25 15.09
C ILE A 192 26.10 8.06 16.60
N ASN A 193 26.58 9.09 17.29
CA ASN A 193 26.89 9.04 18.73
C ASN A 193 27.78 7.85 19.12
N ASN A 194 28.79 7.53 18.31
CA ASN A 194 29.68 6.36 18.45
C ASN A 194 29.00 4.98 18.30
N VAL A 195 27.79 4.94 17.78
CA VAL A 195 27.09 3.68 17.42
C VAL A 195 27.17 3.52 15.91
N GLU A 196 27.68 2.38 15.46
CA GLU A 196 27.74 2.05 14.03
C GLU A 196 26.36 1.67 13.51
N ILE A 197 25.97 2.27 12.40
CA ILE A 197 24.74 1.91 11.67
C ILE A 197 25.03 0.70 10.78
N THR A 198 24.24 -0.35 10.93
CA THR A 198 24.29 -1.57 10.13
C THR A 198 23.03 -1.72 9.26
N PRO A 199 23.09 -2.46 8.14
CA PRO A 199 21.88 -2.78 7.40
C PRO A 199 20.88 -3.55 8.25
N GLY A 200 19.61 -3.15 8.19
CA GLY A 200 18.52 -3.87 8.81
C GLY A 200 18.04 -5.04 7.95
N ILE A 201 17.73 -6.16 8.59
CA ILE A 201 17.19 -7.36 7.95
C ILE A 201 15.94 -7.81 8.72
N ALA A 202 14.87 -8.11 7.97
CA ALA A 202 13.66 -8.68 8.56
C ALA A 202 13.10 -9.79 7.66
N GLY A 203 12.40 -10.72 8.29
CA GLY A 203 11.58 -11.73 7.63
C GLY A 203 10.11 -11.48 7.92
N GLY A 204 9.25 -11.76 6.94
CA GLY A 204 7.81 -11.62 7.11
C GLY A 204 7.04 -12.66 6.30
N VAL A 205 5.74 -12.69 6.50
CA VAL A 205 4.82 -13.55 5.76
C VAL A 205 3.51 -12.82 5.53
N ASP A 206 2.93 -12.99 4.34
CA ASP A 206 1.57 -12.55 4.05
C ASP A 206 0.64 -13.77 3.98
N PHE A 207 -0.57 -13.57 4.51
CA PHE A 207 -1.68 -14.51 4.37
C PHE A 207 -2.81 -13.79 3.65
N SER A 208 -3.40 -14.44 2.66
CA SER A 208 -4.48 -13.82 1.93
C SER A 208 -5.53 -14.82 1.46
N MET A 209 -6.73 -14.31 1.24
CA MET A 209 -7.87 -15.09 0.74
C MET A 209 -8.71 -14.26 -0.23
N THR A 210 -9.33 -14.94 -1.18
CA THR A 210 -10.30 -14.35 -2.11
C THR A 210 -11.50 -15.26 -2.25
N TYR A 211 -12.67 -14.65 -2.11
CA TYR A 211 -13.95 -15.27 -2.46
C TYR A 211 -14.48 -14.60 -3.73
N GLU A 212 -14.75 -15.38 -4.77
CA GLU A 212 -15.23 -14.90 -6.06
C GLU A 212 -16.53 -15.64 -6.42
N THR A 213 -17.55 -14.89 -6.83
CA THR A 213 -18.82 -15.46 -7.21
C THR A 213 -19.48 -14.65 -8.33
N PRO A 214 -20.03 -15.32 -9.35
CA PRO A 214 -20.90 -14.66 -10.33
C PRO A 214 -22.16 -14.13 -9.64
N ILE A 215 -22.64 -12.99 -10.12
CA ILE A 215 -23.90 -12.38 -9.69
C ILE A 215 -24.71 -12.03 -10.93
N ASP A 216 -25.92 -12.53 -10.99
CA ASP A 216 -26.87 -12.28 -12.08
C ASP A 216 -27.70 -11.01 -11.76
N PHE A 217 -27.06 -9.84 -11.81
CA PHE A 217 -27.74 -8.57 -11.57
C PHE A 217 -28.14 -7.86 -12.86
N THR A 218 -27.44 -8.14 -13.96
CA THR A 218 -27.67 -7.58 -15.30
C THR A 218 -27.96 -8.71 -16.28
N ALA A 219 -28.34 -8.36 -17.52
CA ALA A 219 -28.52 -9.34 -18.59
C ALA A 219 -27.24 -10.12 -18.92
N ASN A 220 -26.08 -9.54 -18.62
CA ASN A 220 -24.77 -10.17 -18.75
C ASN A 220 -24.22 -10.57 -17.37
N PRO A 221 -23.51 -11.71 -17.27
CA PRO A 221 -22.91 -12.13 -16.01
C PRO A 221 -21.97 -11.07 -15.46
N SER A 222 -22.08 -10.79 -14.17
CA SER A 222 -21.17 -9.93 -13.44
C SER A 222 -20.42 -10.75 -12.37
N ASN A 223 -19.27 -10.26 -11.94
CA ASN A 223 -18.44 -10.94 -10.96
C ASN A 223 -18.24 -10.07 -9.71
N LEU A 224 -18.51 -10.64 -8.53
CA LEU A 224 -18.18 -10.06 -7.25
C LEU A 224 -16.98 -10.79 -6.66
N ARG A 225 -15.94 -10.03 -6.29
CA ARG A 225 -14.77 -10.52 -5.57
C ARG A 225 -14.70 -9.83 -4.21
N ILE A 226 -14.44 -10.61 -3.16
CA ILE A 226 -14.16 -10.12 -1.82
C ILE A 226 -12.84 -10.73 -1.41
N GLY A 227 -11.90 -9.87 -0.99
CA GLY A 227 -10.57 -10.29 -0.59
C GLY A 227 -10.25 -9.84 0.83
N ALA A 228 -9.39 -10.59 1.51
CA ALA A 228 -8.76 -10.19 2.75
C ALA A 228 -7.28 -10.59 2.72
N ALA A 229 -6.43 -9.75 3.27
CA ALA A 229 -5.00 -10.00 3.36
C ALA A 229 -4.44 -9.43 4.66
N ILE A 230 -3.59 -10.23 5.32
CA ILE A 230 -2.68 -9.74 6.36
C ILE A 230 -1.30 -9.76 5.72
N SER A 231 -0.67 -8.60 5.56
CA SER A 231 0.64 -8.45 4.95
C SER A 231 1.69 -8.01 5.95
N ASN A 232 2.95 -8.34 5.66
CA ASN A 232 4.12 -7.98 6.47
C ASN A 232 4.03 -8.45 7.93
N LEU A 233 3.39 -9.57 8.21
CA LEU A 233 3.43 -10.18 9.54
C LEU A 233 4.84 -10.78 9.75
N GLY A 234 5.69 -10.10 10.51
CA GLY A 234 7.10 -10.46 10.52
C GLY A 234 7.90 -9.92 11.70
N THR A 235 9.20 -10.19 11.68
CA THR A 235 10.12 -9.73 12.73
C THR A 235 10.22 -8.21 12.75
N LYS A 236 10.55 -7.67 13.89
CA LYS A 236 10.99 -6.28 14.00
C LYS A 236 12.37 -6.13 13.34
N ILE A 237 12.77 -4.91 13.05
CA ILE A 237 14.04 -4.60 12.38
C ILE A 237 14.84 -3.60 13.21
N SER A 238 16.16 -3.78 13.25
CA SER A 238 17.09 -2.85 13.89
C SER A 238 18.18 -2.44 12.90
N TYR A 239 18.64 -1.21 13.03
CA TYR A 239 19.76 -0.62 12.26
C TYR A 239 21.02 -0.46 13.12
N THR A 240 21.00 -0.92 14.34
CA THR A 240 22.13 -0.83 15.27
C THR A 240 22.29 -2.16 16.00
N ASN A 241 23.43 -2.37 16.64
CA ASN A 241 23.64 -3.52 17.53
C ASN A 241 22.93 -3.36 18.89
N SER A 242 22.03 -2.38 19.01
CA SER A 242 21.22 -2.15 20.21
C SER A 242 19.99 -3.05 20.22
N ILE A 243 19.36 -3.16 21.39
CA ILE A 243 18.07 -3.86 21.56
C ILE A 243 16.88 -3.11 20.96
N ASN A 244 17.11 -1.90 20.43
CA ASN A 244 16.04 -1.07 19.86
C ASN A 244 15.65 -1.62 18.47
N GLU A 245 14.47 -2.17 18.41
CA GLU A 245 13.89 -2.72 17.18
C GLU A 245 12.56 -2.02 16.87
N ASP A 246 12.37 -1.67 15.61
CA ASP A 246 11.14 -1.04 15.12
C ASP A 246 10.24 -2.07 14.43
N PHE A 247 8.92 -1.87 14.53
CA PHE A 247 7.94 -2.69 13.82
C PHE A 247 8.02 -2.44 12.31
N ILE A 248 7.99 -3.51 11.51
CA ILE A 248 7.70 -3.42 10.08
C ILE A 248 6.19 -3.16 9.88
N PRO A 249 5.74 -2.58 8.76
CA PRO A 249 4.35 -2.17 8.56
C PRO A 249 3.42 -3.35 8.31
N ALA A 250 3.15 -4.16 9.34
CA ALA A 250 2.11 -5.18 9.27
C ALA A 250 0.75 -4.51 8.98
N ASN A 251 -0.06 -5.09 8.10
CA ASN A 251 -1.30 -4.47 7.65
C ASN A 251 -2.40 -5.51 7.45
N LEU A 252 -3.60 -5.20 7.92
CA LEU A 252 -4.82 -5.91 7.57
C LEU A 252 -5.56 -5.12 6.51
N GLY A 253 -5.81 -5.76 5.37
CA GLY A 253 -6.60 -5.19 4.29
C GLY A 253 -7.83 -6.05 3.97
N ILE A 254 -8.96 -5.40 3.75
CA ILE A 254 -10.19 -6.02 3.27
C ILE A 254 -10.66 -5.25 2.05
N GLY A 255 -10.97 -5.95 0.97
CA GLY A 255 -11.39 -5.33 -0.28
C GLY A 255 -12.59 -6.02 -0.91
N ALA A 256 -13.32 -5.25 -1.70
CA ALA A 256 -14.38 -5.75 -2.55
C ALA A 256 -14.26 -5.12 -3.95
N ALA A 257 -14.52 -5.91 -4.98
CA ALA A 257 -14.58 -5.44 -6.36
C ALA A 257 -15.77 -6.08 -7.08
N TRP A 258 -16.55 -5.25 -7.73
CA TRP A 258 -17.69 -5.69 -8.52
C TRP A 258 -17.48 -5.31 -9.98
N GLU A 259 -17.42 -6.31 -10.84
CA GLU A 259 -17.24 -6.17 -12.28
C GLU A 259 -18.59 -6.33 -12.99
N PHE A 260 -18.99 -5.30 -13.70
CA PHE A 260 -20.22 -5.24 -14.50
C PHE A 260 -19.86 -5.37 -15.96
N ASN A 261 -20.40 -6.38 -16.64
CA ASN A 261 -20.31 -6.50 -18.09
C ASN A 261 -21.58 -5.92 -18.73
N PHE A 262 -21.46 -4.78 -19.42
CA PHE A 262 -22.59 -4.14 -20.09
C PHE A 262 -22.94 -4.84 -21.41
N ASP A 263 -21.91 -5.22 -22.13
CA ASP A 263 -21.96 -5.98 -23.39
C ASP A 263 -20.61 -6.70 -23.58
N ASP A 264 -20.41 -7.31 -24.75
CA ASP A 264 -19.19 -8.08 -25.07
C ASP A 264 -17.91 -7.21 -25.11
N PHE A 265 -18.05 -5.91 -25.24
CA PHE A 265 -16.94 -4.97 -25.39
C PHE A 265 -16.73 -4.07 -24.15
N ASN A 266 -17.78 -3.84 -23.36
CA ASN A 266 -17.78 -2.81 -22.33
C ASN A 266 -17.94 -3.42 -20.95
N SER A 267 -16.94 -3.23 -20.07
CA SER A 267 -17.05 -3.62 -18.66
C SER A 267 -16.60 -2.47 -17.74
N LEU A 268 -17.17 -2.43 -16.55
CA LEU A 268 -16.82 -1.49 -15.48
C LEU A 268 -16.61 -2.26 -14.19
N THR A 269 -15.46 -2.07 -13.57
CA THR A 269 -15.18 -2.56 -12.22
C THR A 269 -15.22 -1.40 -11.25
N VAL A 270 -15.97 -1.57 -10.16
CA VAL A 270 -15.93 -0.70 -8.97
C VAL A 270 -15.21 -1.46 -7.87
N THR A 271 -14.17 -0.88 -7.31
CA THR A 271 -13.40 -1.52 -6.23
C THR A 271 -13.28 -0.60 -5.03
N ALA A 272 -13.25 -1.18 -3.83
CA ALA A 272 -12.98 -0.47 -2.60
C ALA A 272 -12.19 -1.36 -1.63
N ASP A 273 -11.16 -0.77 -1.00
CA ASP A 273 -10.35 -1.43 0.00
C ASP A 273 -10.33 -0.60 1.29
N ILE A 274 -10.29 -1.29 2.43
CA ILE A 274 -10.08 -0.72 3.76
C ILE A 274 -8.82 -1.36 4.32
N ASN A 275 -7.90 -0.55 4.82
CA ASN A 275 -6.65 -1.03 5.39
C ASN A 275 -6.46 -0.47 6.80
N LYS A 276 -5.86 -1.29 7.69
CA LYS A 276 -5.42 -0.93 9.03
C LYS A 276 -4.00 -1.42 9.25
N LEU A 277 -3.11 -0.52 9.67
CA LEU A 277 -1.80 -0.92 10.15
C LEU A 277 -1.93 -1.67 11.48
N LEU A 278 -1.31 -2.84 11.55
CA LEU A 278 -1.28 -3.69 12.74
C LEU A 278 0.02 -3.46 13.51
N VAL A 279 0.23 -2.23 13.92
CA VAL A 279 1.39 -1.82 14.73
C VAL A 279 0.89 -1.01 15.91
N PRO A 280 1.58 -1.05 17.05
CA PRO A 280 1.15 -0.31 18.24
C PRO A 280 1.04 1.18 17.98
N THR A 281 -0.01 1.80 18.51
CA THR A 281 -0.19 3.24 18.47
C THR A 281 0.73 3.87 19.52
N PRO A 282 1.58 4.86 19.14
CA PRO A 282 2.41 5.56 20.10
C PRO A 282 1.54 6.26 21.14
N CYS A 283 1.89 6.13 22.40
CA CYS A 283 1.31 6.96 23.46
C CYS A 283 1.92 8.36 23.40
N ILE A 284 1.11 9.37 23.64
CA ILE A 284 1.56 10.76 23.76
C ILE A 284 1.26 11.22 25.17
N ASP A 285 2.29 11.65 25.85
CA ASP A 285 2.16 12.32 27.12
C ASP A 285 1.75 13.77 26.87
N GLU A 286 0.48 14.08 27.13
CA GLU A 286 -0.07 15.43 27.01
C GLU A 286 0.15 16.27 28.29
N ASP A 287 0.60 15.64 29.38
CA ASP A 287 0.80 16.32 30.65
C ASP A 287 2.24 16.86 30.76
N PRO A 288 2.45 18.18 30.88
CA PRO A 288 3.76 18.74 31.09
C PRO A 288 4.34 18.44 32.48
N ASP A 289 3.58 17.79 33.40
CA ASP A 289 4.08 17.34 34.68
C ASP A 289 4.83 16.01 34.54
N PRO A 290 6.18 16.00 34.70
CA PRO A 290 6.97 14.77 34.57
C PRO A 290 6.63 13.69 35.61
N ASN A 291 5.81 14.04 36.63
CA ASN A 291 5.36 13.08 37.64
C ASN A 291 3.97 12.48 37.32
N ASN A 292 3.28 13.00 36.31
CA ASN A 292 1.97 12.54 35.87
C ASN A 292 2.04 11.98 34.45
N ASN A 293 3.07 11.18 34.20
CA ASN A 293 3.27 10.52 32.91
C ASN A 293 2.14 9.52 32.66
N THR A 294 1.20 9.88 31.77
CA THR A 294 0.07 9.04 31.37
C THR A 294 0.49 7.91 30.44
N CYS A 295 1.68 8.00 29.86
CA CYS A 295 2.34 6.95 29.12
C CYS A 295 3.32 6.23 30.05
N GLU A 296 3.05 5.01 30.44
CA GLU A 296 4.03 4.18 31.14
C GLU A 296 5.27 4.06 30.24
N GLN A 297 6.32 4.77 30.59
CA GLN A 297 7.60 4.67 29.91
C GLN A 297 8.29 3.39 30.41
N SER A 298 8.91 2.67 29.47
CA SER A 298 9.84 1.62 29.84
C SER A 298 10.93 2.19 30.77
N GLY A 299 11.50 1.35 31.60
CA GLY A 299 12.54 1.77 32.54
C GLY A 299 13.80 2.37 31.89
N ASP A 300 13.86 2.46 30.57
CA ASP A 300 14.94 3.07 29.78
C ASP A 300 14.51 4.47 29.26
N PRO A 301 15.17 5.55 29.71
CA PRO A 301 14.83 6.90 29.28
C PRO A 301 14.98 7.05 27.76
N GLY A 302 13.89 7.29 27.07
CA GLY A 302 13.87 7.59 25.63
C GLY A 302 13.41 6.47 24.71
N ILE A 303 13.02 5.31 25.24
CA ILE A 303 12.38 4.25 24.44
C ILE A 303 10.88 4.23 24.75
N PRO A 304 10.01 4.51 23.78
CA PRO A 304 8.58 4.37 23.98
C PRO A 304 8.20 2.90 24.24
N ASP A 305 7.34 2.63 25.21
CA ASP A 305 6.87 1.28 25.57
C ASP A 305 6.35 0.44 24.41
N PHE A 306 5.74 1.09 23.40
CA PHE A 306 5.24 0.40 22.23
C PHE A 306 6.33 -0.34 21.44
N ARG A 307 7.60 0.10 21.51
CA ARG A 307 8.73 -0.57 20.86
C ARG A 307 9.20 -1.82 21.60
N GLU A 308 8.90 -1.96 22.88
CA GLU A 308 9.26 -3.13 23.66
C GLU A 308 8.30 -4.31 23.45
N GLN A 309 7.10 -4.04 22.98
CA GLN A 309 6.11 -5.08 22.73
C GLN A 309 6.63 -6.12 21.74
N SER A 310 6.32 -7.40 21.99
CA SER A 310 6.57 -8.45 21.02
C SER A 310 5.72 -8.20 19.74
N MET A 311 6.19 -8.73 18.61
CA MET A 311 5.45 -8.60 17.34
C MET A 311 3.99 -9.04 17.46
N PHE A 312 3.73 -10.19 18.08
CA PHE A 312 2.36 -10.70 18.25
C PHE A 312 1.52 -9.82 19.19
N SER A 313 2.11 -9.33 20.28
CA SER A 313 1.44 -8.43 21.21
C SER A 313 1.05 -7.13 20.51
N GLY A 314 2.00 -6.53 19.77
CA GLY A 314 1.75 -5.31 19.01
C GLY A 314 0.66 -5.46 17.95
N VAL A 315 0.71 -6.55 17.17
CA VAL A 315 -0.30 -6.84 16.14
C VAL A 315 -1.69 -7.04 16.75
N LEU A 316 -1.83 -7.80 17.83
CA LEU A 316 -3.13 -8.04 18.46
C LEU A 316 -3.62 -6.83 19.27
N GLY A 317 -2.69 -6.12 19.91
CA GLY A 317 -2.98 -4.90 20.67
C GLY A 317 -3.50 -3.77 19.80
N SER A 318 -2.98 -3.65 18.56
CA SER A 318 -3.28 -2.56 17.61
C SER A 318 -4.76 -2.33 17.28
N PHE A 319 -5.65 -3.17 17.76
CA PHE A 319 -7.10 -2.99 17.61
C PHE A 319 -7.75 -2.21 18.75
N THR A 320 -7.02 -1.99 19.85
CA THR A 320 -7.58 -1.41 21.07
C THR A 320 -6.60 -0.53 21.86
N ASP A 321 -5.43 -0.20 21.27
CA ASP A 321 -4.35 0.51 21.97
C ASP A 321 -4.34 2.04 21.74
N ALA A 322 -5.22 2.53 20.87
CA ALA A 322 -5.31 3.97 20.63
C ALA A 322 -5.78 4.73 21.90
N PRO A 323 -5.02 5.74 22.39
CA PRO A 323 -5.36 6.48 23.61
C PRO A 323 -6.75 7.12 23.59
N GLY A 324 -7.21 7.60 22.44
CA GLY A 324 -8.56 8.13 22.23
C GLY A 324 -9.66 7.07 22.12
N GLY A 325 -9.33 5.80 22.38
CA GLY A 325 -10.24 4.66 22.34
C GLY A 325 -10.79 4.36 20.94
N PHE A 326 -11.96 3.73 20.88
CA PHE A 326 -12.55 3.25 19.63
C PHE A 326 -12.71 4.32 18.53
N SER A 327 -12.95 5.59 18.92
CA SER A 327 -13.07 6.67 17.96
C SER A 327 -11.75 7.00 17.27
N GLU A 328 -10.63 6.81 17.93
CA GLU A 328 -9.30 6.96 17.38
C GLU A 328 -8.89 5.74 16.55
N GLU A 329 -9.23 4.54 16.99
CA GLU A 329 -9.04 3.31 16.22
C GLU A 329 -9.66 3.38 14.81
N ILE A 330 -10.87 3.94 14.70
CA ILE A 330 -11.51 4.15 13.38
C ILE A 330 -10.71 5.14 12.52
N ARG A 331 -10.04 6.12 13.13
CA ARG A 331 -9.21 7.09 12.39
C ARG A 331 -7.93 6.47 11.81
N GLU A 332 -7.50 5.31 12.30
CA GLU A 332 -6.36 4.56 11.76
C GLU A 332 -6.67 3.81 10.47
N LEU A 333 -7.95 3.70 10.13
CA LEU A 333 -8.36 3.10 8.89
C LEU A 333 -8.04 4.01 7.70
N SER A 334 -7.46 3.45 6.66
CA SER A 334 -7.32 4.11 5.35
C SER A 334 -8.28 3.48 4.35
N TYR A 335 -8.74 4.29 3.41
CA TYR A 335 -9.76 3.91 2.44
C TYR A 335 -9.28 4.19 1.02
N SER A 336 -9.49 3.22 0.15
CA SER A 336 -9.24 3.29 -1.28
C SER A 336 -10.52 3.01 -2.04
N VAL A 337 -10.81 3.79 -3.07
CA VAL A 337 -11.93 3.53 -3.99
C VAL A 337 -11.43 3.72 -5.41
N GLY A 338 -11.76 2.78 -6.30
CA GLY A 338 -11.33 2.80 -7.69
C GLY A 338 -12.43 2.43 -8.67
N LEU A 339 -12.32 2.99 -9.87
CA LEU A 339 -13.14 2.68 -11.03
C LEU A 339 -12.22 2.29 -12.18
N GLU A 340 -12.49 1.14 -12.80
CA GLU A 340 -11.78 0.64 -13.98
C GLU A 340 -12.79 0.33 -15.07
N TYR A 341 -12.73 1.07 -16.17
CA TYR A 341 -13.54 0.81 -17.36
C TYR A 341 -12.66 0.22 -18.44
N TRP A 342 -13.09 -0.90 -19.01
CA TRP A 342 -12.46 -1.54 -20.16
C TRP A 342 -13.32 -1.45 -21.40
N TYR A 343 -12.67 -1.14 -22.52
CA TYR A 343 -13.23 -1.25 -23.85
C TYR A 343 -12.51 -2.36 -24.61
N ASP A 344 -13.28 -3.34 -25.08
CA ASP A 344 -12.82 -4.50 -25.88
C ASP A 344 -11.66 -5.29 -25.22
N LYS A 345 -11.56 -5.25 -23.88
CA LYS A 345 -10.44 -5.79 -23.10
C LYS A 345 -9.05 -5.32 -23.58
N GLN A 346 -9.00 -4.26 -24.40
CA GLN A 346 -7.77 -3.72 -24.99
C GLN A 346 -7.41 -2.36 -24.42
N PHE A 347 -8.40 -1.50 -24.16
CA PHE A 347 -8.18 -0.16 -23.63
C PHE A 347 -8.88 0.04 -22.30
N ALA A 348 -8.14 0.51 -21.30
CA ALA A 348 -8.68 0.80 -19.97
C ALA A 348 -8.50 2.26 -19.59
N VAL A 349 -9.53 2.82 -18.93
CA VAL A 349 -9.46 4.10 -18.24
C VAL A 349 -9.73 3.85 -16.76
N ARG A 350 -8.94 4.48 -15.89
CA ARG A 350 -9.00 4.28 -14.45
C ARG A 350 -9.05 5.61 -13.73
N ALA A 351 -9.79 5.62 -12.63
CA ALA A 351 -9.80 6.73 -11.68
C ALA A 351 -9.91 6.16 -10.27
N GLY A 352 -9.30 6.83 -9.31
CA GLY A 352 -9.35 6.38 -7.92
C GLY A 352 -9.18 7.51 -6.93
N TYR A 353 -9.49 7.23 -5.68
CA TYR A 353 -9.32 8.12 -4.56
C TYR A 353 -8.83 7.35 -3.34
N TYR A 354 -7.84 7.93 -2.67
CA TYR A 354 -7.29 7.43 -1.42
C TYR A 354 -7.44 8.45 -0.31
N THR A 355 -7.73 8.01 0.91
CA THR A 355 -7.83 8.89 2.07
C THR A 355 -7.40 8.23 3.36
N GLU A 356 -6.66 8.98 4.17
CA GLU A 356 -6.36 8.73 5.58
C GLU A 356 -6.92 9.86 6.44
N HIS A 357 -7.12 9.57 7.72
CA HIS A 357 -7.53 10.60 8.66
C HIS A 357 -6.42 11.64 8.87
N ALA A 358 -6.80 12.90 9.11
CA ALA A 358 -5.87 14.01 9.26
C ALA A 358 -4.84 13.82 10.39
N THR A 359 -5.19 13.11 11.47
CA THR A 359 -4.30 12.83 12.60
C THR A 359 -3.46 11.55 12.44
N LYS A 360 -3.64 10.79 11.35
CA LYS A 360 -2.99 9.49 11.12
C LYS A 360 -2.23 9.42 9.79
N GLY A 361 -1.67 10.53 9.33
CA GLY A 361 -0.88 10.62 8.11
C GLY A 361 -1.41 11.61 7.07
N ASN A 362 -2.72 11.92 7.09
CA ASN A 362 -3.37 12.94 6.25
C ASN A 362 -3.13 12.80 4.74
N ARG A 363 -2.79 11.61 4.25
CA ARG A 363 -2.63 11.39 2.81
C ARG A 363 -4.00 11.35 2.14
N LYS A 364 -4.21 12.22 1.17
CA LYS A 364 -5.44 12.28 0.37
C LYS A 364 -5.07 12.65 -1.04
N PHE A 365 -5.47 11.83 -2.00
CA PHE A 365 -5.14 12.08 -3.38
C PHE A 365 -6.14 11.42 -4.33
N PHE A 366 -6.32 12.04 -5.49
CA PHE A 366 -6.93 11.42 -6.65
C PHE A 366 -5.87 10.72 -7.50
N THR A 367 -6.29 9.69 -8.19
CA THR A 367 -5.45 9.00 -9.18
C THR A 367 -6.19 8.84 -10.48
N VAL A 368 -5.44 8.87 -11.58
CA VAL A 368 -5.94 8.57 -12.92
C VAL A 368 -4.98 7.64 -13.62
N GLY A 369 -5.46 6.86 -14.54
CA GLY A 369 -4.59 5.98 -15.32
C GLY A 369 -5.21 5.45 -16.58
N LEU A 370 -4.32 4.92 -17.41
CA LEU A 370 -4.65 4.29 -18.68
C LEU A 370 -4.05 2.89 -18.73
N GLY A 371 -4.72 1.99 -19.43
CA GLY A 371 -4.24 0.66 -19.73
C GLY A 371 -4.41 0.35 -21.21
N LEU A 372 -3.40 -0.30 -21.78
CA LEU A 372 -3.46 -0.85 -23.13
C LEU A 372 -3.07 -2.31 -23.03
N LYS A 373 -3.82 -3.19 -23.70
CA LYS A 373 -3.51 -4.60 -23.82
C LYS A 373 -3.61 -5.01 -25.29
N TYR A 374 -2.56 -5.62 -25.77
CA TYR A 374 -2.49 -6.13 -27.14
C TYR A 374 -1.77 -7.47 -27.16
N ASN A 375 -2.49 -8.54 -27.51
CA ASN A 375 -2.00 -9.91 -27.43
C ASN A 375 -1.43 -10.21 -26.02
N VAL A 376 -0.14 -10.57 -25.96
CA VAL A 376 0.57 -10.87 -24.72
C VAL A 376 1.08 -9.63 -23.98
N PHE A 377 1.03 -8.46 -24.60
CA PHE A 377 1.59 -7.22 -24.04
C PHE A 377 0.53 -6.38 -23.36
N GLY A 378 0.84 -5.89 -22.18
CA GLY A 378 0.07 -4.89 -21.46
C GLY A 378 0.94 -3.70 -21.07
N LEU A 379 0.41 -2.49 -21.17
CA LEU A 379 1.04 -1.26 -20.69
C LEU A 379 0.05 -0.53 -19.81
N ASN A 380 0.45 -0.26 -18.57
CA ASN A 380 -0.33 0.56 -17.65
C ASN A 380 0.45 1.82 -17.28
N PHE A 381 -0.28 2.90 -17.14
CA PHE A 381 0.20 4.19 -16.70
C PHE A 381 -0.69 4.72 -15.58
N SER A 382 -0.11 5.33 -14.55
CA SER A 382 -0.86 6.07 -13.53
C SER A 382 -0.19 7.36 -13.14
N TYR A 383 -1.02 8.30 -12.71
CA TYR A 383 -0.61 9.60 -12.19
C TYR A 383 -1.40 9.92 -10.92
N LEU A 384 -0.68 10.34 -9.89
CA LEU A 384 -1.24 10.73 -8.61
C LEU A 384 -1.33 12.26 -8.53
N VAL A 385 -2.54 12.75 -8.20
CA VAL A 385 -2.86 14.18 -8.04
C VAL A 385 -3.15 14.44 -6.56
N PRO A 386 -2.27 15.15 -5.83
CA PRO A 386 -2.50 15.48 -4.43
C PRO A 386 -3.72 16.39 -4.28
N THR A 387 -4.47 16.22 -3.19
CA THR A 387 -5.64 17.05 -2.86
C THR A 387 -5.41 17.95 -1.65
N THR A 388 -4.30 17.77 -0.96
CA THR A 388 -3.91 18.57 0.21
C THR A 388 -2.78 19.52 -0.16
N ASN A 389 -2.71 20.68 0.50
CA ASN A 389 -1.59 21.61 0.36
C ASN A 389 -0.32 21.11 1.07
N GLN A 390 -0.44 20.09 1.90
CA GLN A 390 0.69 19.45 2.56
C GLN A 390 1.45 18.61 1.53
N ARG A 391 2.72 18.93 1.30
CA ARG A 391 3.57 18.18 0.38
C ARG A 391 3.80 16.76 0.90
N ASN A 392 3.43 15.78 0.09
CA ASN A 392 3.69 14.38 0.35
C ASN A 392 4.80 13.90 -0.61
N PRO A 393 5.74 13.06 -0.18
CA PRO A 393 6.73 12.45 -1.09
C PRO A 393 6.13 11.70 -2.28
N LEU A 394 4.87 11.26 -2.18
CA LEU A 394 4.14 10.61 -3.27
C LEU A 394 3.50 11.57 -4.27
N ASP A 395 3.50 12.89 -4.00
CA ASP A 395 2.86 13.87 -4.86
C ASP A 395 3.45 13.85 -6.28
N ASN A 396 2.57 13.92 -7.28
CA ASN A 396 2.92 13.88 -8.69
C ASN A 396 3.70 12.62 -9.12
N THR A 397 3.48 11.50 -8.42
CA THR A 397 4.12 10.23 -8.77
C THR A 397 3.53 9.69 -10.08
N LEU A 398 4.42 9.36 -11.00
CA LEU A 398 4.14 8.66 -12.24
C LEU A 398 4.54 7.19 -12.08
N ARG A 399 3.71 6.25 -12.55
CA ARG A 399 4.06 4.84 -12.58
C ARG A 399 3.87 4.29 -13.99
N PHE A 400 4.77 3.44 -14.41
CA PHE A 400 4.75 2.76 -15.71
C PHE A 400 4.92 1.27 -15.45
N SER A 401 3.93 0.44 -15.85
CA SER A 401 4.01 -1.01 -15.75
C SER A 401 3.89 -1.63 -17.12
N LEU A 402 4.84 -2.49 -17.46
CA LEU A 402 4.82 -3.35 -18.64
C LEU A 402 4.47 -4.77 -18.18
N LEU A 403 3.46 -5.36 -18.80
CA LEU A 403 2.96 -6.69 -18.49
C LEU A 403 3.15 -7.62 -19.68
N PHE A 404 3.35 -8.89 -19.37
CA PHE A 404 3.43 -9.98 -20.33
C PHE A 404 2.55 -11.10 -19.83
N ASP A 405 1.45 -11.37 -20.54
CA ASP A 405 0.46 -12.40 -20.21
C ASP A 405 0.65 -13.59 -21.17
N PHE A 406 1.01 -14.76 -20.64
CA PHE A 406 1.21 -15.97 -21.42
C PHE A 406 0.01 -16.90 -21.22
N ALA A 407 -0.79 -17.09 -22.27
CA ALA A 407 -1.78 -18.15 -22.31
C ALA A 407 -1.04 -19.50 -22.40
N GLY A 408 -1.55 -20.52 -21.73
CA GLY A 408 -1.02 -21.88 -21.84
C GLY A 408 -1.12 -22.33 -23.29
N GLY A 409 0.01 -22.49 -23.94
CA GLY A 409 0.06 -23.18 -25.22
C GLY A 409 -0.23 -24.63 -24.97
N GLU A 410 -1.25 -25.19 -25.60
CA GLU A 410 -1.27 -26.61 -25.89
C GLU A 410 0.06 -26.92 -26.57
N ILE A 411 0.93 -27.66 -25.91
CA ILE A 411 2.06 -28.31 -26.58
C ILE A 411 1.40 -29.31 -27.50
N VAL A 412 1.20 -28.93 -28.76
CA VAL A 412 0.86 -29.87 -29.82
C VAL A 412 2.09 -30.75 -29.97
N GLU A 413 2.02 -31.98 -29.39
CA GLU A 413 2.97 -33.07 -29.68
C GLU A 413 2.87 -33.52 -31.12
#